data_d1adbb0b165a49a4abbaaea174b98c0a
#
_entry.id   d1adbb0b165a49a4abbaaea174b98c0a
#
_cell.length_a   1.000
_cell.length_b   1.000
_cell.length_c   1.000
_cell.angle_alpha   90.00
_cell.angle_beta   90.00
_cell.angle_gamma   90.00
#
_symmetry.space_group_name_H-M   'P 1'
#
loop_
_entity.id
_entity.type
_entity.pdbx_description
1 polymer ?
#
loop_
_entity_poly.entity_id
_entity_poly.type
_entity_poly.pdbx_seq_one_letter_code
_entity_poly.pdbx_strand_id
1 'polypeptide(L)'
;MRFGAKILFEDVATAFLPGRRYGLTGPNGAGKSTFMKILTGDLEPTKGTVTRPKKFGILRQDQFAFDAYRVIDTVVMGNGPLWSALLERDALYEKDPSALTDEDGMRLGELEGVVGEEGGYTAESDAAILLDGLGIDSNLHERKMSELQGGQKVRVLLAQALFGNPTALLLDEPTNHLDLDSVHWLEEYLNKFEGTLITISHDRHFLNNICTHTADIDYNTIIQYTGGYDDMLLAKTQIRSRIEADTAERQKKITQLNEFIARFSAGTRSAQTTSRKKEVERLQSSELARSNIQRPFIRFQLK
;
A
#
# COMPACT_ATOMS: atom_id res chain seq x y z
N MET A 1 -11.22 -9.83 6.21
CA MET A 1 -10.36 -9.51 7.38
C MET A 1 -11.20 -8.87 8.47
N ARG A 2 -11.06 -9.36 9.73
CA ARG A 2 -11.84 -8.89 10.87
C ARG A 2 -10.93 -8.67 12.08
N PHE A 3 -11.22 -7.62 12.85
CA PHE A 3 -10.65 -7.39 14.17
C PHE A 3 -11.78 -7.39 15.22
N GLY A 4 -11.89 -8.49 15.96
CA GLY A 4 -13.02 -8.70 16.85
C GLY A 4 -14.35 -8.69 16.09
N ALA A 5 -15.28 -7.83 16.48
CA ALA A 5 -16.58 -7.65 15.81
C ALA A 5 -16.52 -6.74 14.57
N LYS A 6 -15.42 -5.99 14.35
CA LYS A 6 -15.30 -5.04 13.23
C LYS A 6 -14.78 -5.75 11.98
N ILE A 7 -15.55 -5.69 10.90
CA ILE A 7 -15.12 -6.09 9.57
C ILE A 7 -14.37 -4.89 8.96
N LEU A 8 -13.13 -5.10 8.52
CA LEU A 8 -12.36 -4.08 7.79
C LEU A 8 -12.64 -4.18 6.30
N PHE A 9 -12.54 -5.40 5.75
CA PHE A 9 -12.88 -5.69 4.36
C PHE A 9 -13.18 -7.18 4.20
N GLU A 10 -14.06 -7.49 3.25
CA GLU A 10 -14.49 -8.84 2.90
C GLU A 10 -14.66 -8.94 1.38
N ASP A 11 -14.59 -10.17 0.86
CA ASP A 11 -14.75 -10.49 -0.55
C ASP A 11 -13.86 -9.65 -1.49
N VAL A 12 -12.62 -9.38 -1.04
CA VAL A 12 -11.63 -8.65 -1.82
C VAL A 12 -11.00 -9.59 -2.84
N ALA A 13 -11.24 -9.32 -4.13
CA ALA A 13 -10.56 -9.95 -5.25
C ALA A 13 -9.86 -8.85 -6.05
N THR A 14 -8.61 -8.55 -5.71
CA THR A 14 -7.85 -7.47 -6.33
C THR A 14 -6.47 -7.95 -6.75
N ALA A 15 -5.96 -7.44 -7.86
CA ALA A 15 -4.62 -7.71 -8.36
C ALA A 15 -3.86 -6.40 -8.57
N PHE A 16 -2.62 -6.38 -8.10
CA PHE A 16 -1.68 -5.30 -8.34
C PHE A 16 -0.68 -5.76 -9.40
N LEU A 17 -0.63 -5.07 -10.52
CA LEU A 17 0.09 -5.52 -11.71
C LEU A 17 1.43 -4.80 -11.87
N PRO A 18 2.45 -5.46 -12.44
CA PRO A 18 3.73 -4.83 -12.77
C PRO A 18 3.56 -3.61 -13.69
N GLY A 19 4.45 -2.64 -13.57
CA GLY A 19 4.40 -1.38 -14.32
C GLY A 19 3.29 -0.43 -13.87
N ARG A 20 2.57 -0.76 -12.80
CA ARG A 20 1.52 0.11 -12.25
C ARG A 20 1.87 0.62 -10.87
N ARG A 21 1.51 1.86 -10.61
CA ARG A 21 1.73 2.55 -9.35
C ARG A 21 0.39 2.86 -8.71
N TYR A 22 0.14 2.26 -7.55
CA TYR A 22 -1.13 2.31 -6.84
C TYR A 22 -1.02 3.19 -5.61
N GLY A 23 -1.85 4.21 -5.51
CA GLY A 23 -2.10 4.93 -4.26
C GLY A 23 -3.17 4.20 -3.44
N LEU A 24 -2.83 3.73 -2.25
CA LEU A 24 -3.79 3.09 -1.35
C LEU A 24 -4.45 4.15 -0.48
N THR A 25 -5.74 4.36 -0.68
CA THR A 25 -6.53 5.39 0.00
C THR A 25 -7.67 4.80 0.83
N GLY A 26 -8.33 5.64 1.59
CA GLY A 26 -9.47 5.26 2.40
C GLY A 26 -9.51 6.06 3.71
N PRO A 27 -10.66 6.08 4.40
CA PRO A 27 -10.81 6.81 5.66
C PRO A 27 -9.90 6.27 6.76
N ASN A 28 -9.66 7.09 7.80
CA ASN A 28 -8.89 6.63 8.95
C ASN A 28 -9.59 5.44 9.63
N GLY A 29 -8.81 4.40 9.93
CA GLY A 29 -9.35 3.15 10.49
C GLY A 29 -10.06 2.23 9.49
N ALA A 30 -9.97 2.50 8.18
CA ALA A 30 -10.48 1.60 7.12
C ALA A 30 -9.64 0.33 6.96
N GLY A 31 -8.41 0.31 7.49
CA GLY A 31 -7.56 -0.87 7.42
C GLY A 31 -6.40 -0.78 6.44
N LYS A 32 -6.01 0.43 6.00
CA LYS A 32 -4.87 0.64 5.07
C LYS A 32 -3.60 -0.06 5.54
N SER A 33 -3.13 0.26 6.75
CA SER A 33 -1.91 -0.36 7.33
C SER A 33 -2.08 -1.85 7.59
N THR A 34 -3.31 -2.30 7.91
CA THR A 34 -3.62 -3.73 8.04
C THR A 34 -3.50 -4.44 6.69
N PHE A 35 -4.00 -3.82 5.63
CA PHE A 35 -3.89 -4.36 4.29
C PHE A 35 -2.43 -4.42 3.82
N MET A 36 -1.64 -3.38 4.10
CA MET A 36 -0.19 -3.41 3.85
C MET A 36 0.49 -4.58 4.57
N LYS A 37 0.20 -4.80 5.86
CA LYS A 37 0.75 -5.94 6.62
C LYS A 37 0.33 -7.30 6.06
N ILE A 38 -0.85 -7.40 5.46
CA ILE A 38 -1.27 -8.63 4.77
C ILE A 38 -0.46 -8.81 3.47
N LEU A 39 -0.22 -7.74 2.71
CA LEU A 39 0.60 -7.80 1.50
C LEU A 39 2.06 -8.14 1.81
N THR A 40 2.64 -7.61 2.89
CA THR A 40 4.02 -7.94 3.32
C THR A 40 4.17 -9.33 3.89
N GLY A 41 3.09 -9.95 4.36
CA GLY A 41 3.12 -11.23 5.06
C GLY A 41 3.31 -11.12 6.58
N ASP A 42 3.38 -9.89 7.12
CA ASP A 42 3.46 -9.67 8.56
C ASP A 42 2.14 -10.00 9.28
N LEU A 43 1.05 -10.14 8.52
CA LEU A 43 -0.27 -10.51 9.02
C LEU A 43 -0.98 -11.45 8.03
N GLU A 44 -1.43 -12.60 8.54
CA GLU A 44 -2.22 -13.52 7.72
C GLU A 44 -3.70 -13.06 7.61
N PRO A 45 -4.31 -13.20 6.42
CA PRO A 45 -5.73 -12.88 6.26
C PRO A 45 -6.59 -13.89 7.03
N THR A 46 -7.72 -13.45 7.58
CA THR A 46 -8.68 -14.34 8.28
C THR A 46 -9.21 -15.45 7.37
N LYS A 47 -9.37 -15.17 6.07
CA LYS A 47 -9.75 -16.11 5.01
C LYS A 47 -9.17 -15.61 3.69
N GLY A 48 -8.94 -16.54 2.75
CA GLY A 48 -8.41 -16.23 1.43
C GLY A 48 -6.90 -16.44 1.35
N THR A 49 -6.33 -16.16 0.20
CA THR A 49 -4.90 -16.32 -0.10
C THR A 49 -4.33 -15.05 -0.73
N VAL A 50 -3.05 -14.81 -0.48
CA VAL A 50 -2.30 -13.68 -1.06
C VAL A 50 -1.09 -14.26 -1.78
N THR A 51 -0.99 -13.99 -3.08
CA THR A 51 0.19 -14.33 -3.87
C THR A 51 1.14 -13.15 -3.88
N ARG A 52 2.40 -13.38 -3.53
CA ARG A 52 3.44 -12.35 -3.40
C ARG A 52 4.60 -12.62 -4.35
N PRO A 53 5.26 -11.59 -4.92
CA PRO A 53 6.49 -11.79 -5.65
C PRO A 53 7.64 -12.16 -4.70
N LYS A 54 8.75 -12.65 -5.26
CA LYS A 54 9.91 -13.09 -4.45
C LYS A 54 10.73 -11.92 -3.91
N LYS A 55 10.83 -10.81 -4.66
CA LYS A 55 11.63 -9.63 -4.28
C LYS A 55 10.70 -8.47 -3.93
N PHE A 56 10.68 -8.10 -2.67
CA PHE A 56 9.93 -6.97 -2.13
C PHE A 56 10.85 -5.90 -1.57
N GLY A 57 10.56 -4.65 -1.89
CA GLY A 57 11.03 -3.50 -1.13
C GLY A 57 9.92 -3.02 -0.19
N ILE A 58 10.21 -2.93 1.09
CA ILE A 58 9.22 -2.53 2.11
C ILE A 58 9.84 -1.43 2.96
N LEU A 59 9.18 -0.26 3.02
CA LEU A 59 9.55 0.78 3.98
C LEU A 59 9.09 0.38 5.37
N ARG A 60 10.04 -0.05 6.20
CA ARG A 60 9.79 -0.45 7.59
C ARG A 60 9.79 0.77 8.50
N GLN A 61 8.95 0.74 9.54
CA GLN A 61 8.81 1.85 10.49
C GLN A 61 9.75 1.76 11.69
N ASP A 62 10.39 0.61 11.91
CA ASP A 62 11.34 0.44 13.03
C ASP A 62 12.67 1.09 12.69
N GLN A 63 12.90 2.29 13.25
CA GLN A 63 14.09 3.09 13.02
C GLN A 63 15.33 2.60 13.77
N PHE A 64 15.18 1.68 14.71
CA PHE A 64 16.25 1.24 15.61
C PHE A 64 16.77 -0.17 15.28
N ALA A 65 16.08 -0.90 14.43
CA ALA A 65 16.43 -2.27 14.09
C ALA A 65 17.85 -2.44 13.53
N PHE A 66 18.42 -1.37 12.95
CA PHE A 66 19.71 -1.38 12.26
C PHE A 66 20.78 -0.54 12.95
N ASP A 67 20.59 -0.09 14.19
CA ASP A 67 21.50 0.84 14.90
C ASP A 67 22.95 0.37 15.00
N ALA A 68 23.18 -0.93 14.95
CA ALA A 68 24.53 -1.51 15.02
C ALA A 68 25.32 -1.47 13.70
N TYR A 69 24.63 -1.28 12.57
CA TYR A 69 25.20 -1.40 11.23
C TYR A 69 25.60 -0.04 10.65
N ARG A 70 26.50 -0.04 9.65
CA ARG A 70 26.81 1.16 8.86
C ARG A 70 25.58 1.56 8.04
N VAL A 71 25.47 2.84 7.72
CA VAL A 71 24.39 3.39 6.88
C VAL A 71 24.35 2.69 5.52
N ILE A 72 25.50 2.57 4.85
CA ILE A 72 25.59 1.94 3.53
C ILE A 72 25.22 0.45 3.58
N ASP A 73 25.70 -0.28 4.59
CA ASP A 73 25.34 -1.70 4.78
C ASP A 73 23.84 -1.88 4.99
N THR A 74 23.23 -0.96 5.77
CA THR A 74 21.79 -0.97 6.00
C THR A 74 21.01 -0.88 4.69
N VAL A 75 21.46 -0.09 3.73
CA VAL A 75 20.84 -0.02 2.39
C VAL A 75 21.00 -1.34 1.64
N VAL A 76 22.22 -1.90 1.61
CA VAL A 76 22.51 -3.18 0.92
C VAL A 76 21.70 -4.34 1.49
N MET A 77 21.39 -4.32 2.80
CA MET A 77 20.50 -5.30 3.45
C MET A 77 19.08 -5.33 2.85
N GLY A 78 18.69 -4.34 2.04
CA GLY A 78 17.45 -4.36 1.27
C GLY A 78 17.38 -5.53 0.29
N ASN A 79 18.52 -6.00 -0.21
CA ASN A 79 18.65 -7.23 -0.97
C ASN A 79 19.16 -8.36 -0.05
N GLY A 80 18.25 -9.05 0.62
CA GLY A 80 18.58 -10.11 1.58
C GLY A 80 19.47 -11.22 1.03
N PRO A 81 19.21 -11.80 -0.16
CA PRO A 81 20.10 -12.77 -0.80
C PRO A 81 21.52 -12.26 -0.99
N LEU A 82 21.68 -11.05 -1.51
CA LEU A 82 22.99 -10.43 -1.67
C LEU A 82 23.70 -10.24 -0.33
N TRP A 83 23.01 -9.64 0.64
CA TRP A 83 23.60 -9.39 1.96
C TRP A 83 24.07 -10.67 2.63
N SER A 84 23.26 -11.73 2.59
CA SER A 84 23.63 -13.03 3.15
C SER A 84 24.85 -13.63 2.46
N ALA A 85 24.92 -13.52 1.13
CA ALA A 85 26.06 -14.00 0.36
C ALA A 85 27.35 -13.22 0.67
N LEU A 86 27.27 -11.89 0.81
CA LEU A 86 28.41 -11.04 1.18
C LEU A 86 28.95 -11.42 2.56
N LEU A 87 28.07 -11.54 3.57
CA LEU A 87 28.48 -11.90 4.93
C LEU A 87 29.14 -13.28 4.98
N GLU A 88 28.58 -14.29 4.32
CA GLU A 88 29.14 -15.65 4.32
C GLU A 88 30.47 -15.70 3.55
N ARG A 89 30.55 -15.01 2.42
CA ARG A 89 31.76 -14.87 1.62
C ARG A 89 32.90 -14.25 2.43
N ASP A 90 32.63 -13.10 3.07
CA ASP A 90 33.63 -12.36 3.84
C ASP A 90 34.12 -13.19 5.04
N ALA A 91 33.19 -13.92 5.71
CA ALA A 91 33.56 -14.84 6.79
C ALA A 91 34.47 -16.01 6.30
N LEU A 92 34.24 -16.48 5.05
CA LEU A 92 35.14 -17.49 4.48
C LEU A 92 36.52 -16.91 4.09
N TYR A 93 36.57 -15.67 3.60
CA TYR A 93 37.86 -15.00 3.31
C TYR A 93 38.64 -14.63 4.55
N GLU A 94 37.99 -14.43 5.70
CA GLU A 94 38.68 -14.19 6.98
C GLU A 94 39.28 -15.47 7.58
N LYS A 95 38.95 -16.68 7.10
CA LYS A 95 39.59 -17.93 7.53
C LYS A 95 41.05 -17.96 7.14
N ASP A 96 41.88 -18.58 8.00
CA ASP A 96 43.28 -18.86 7.65
C ASP A 96 43.33 -19.69 6.34
N PRO A 97 44.12 -19.26 5.32
CA PRO A 97 44.21 -19.99 4.06
C PRO A 97 44.56 -21.49 4.21
N SER A 98 45.28 -21.85 5.28
CA SER A 98 45.62 -23.25 5.60
C SER A 98 44.46 -24.05 6.19
N ALA A 99 43.40 -23.39 6.64
CA ALA A 99 42.20 -24.00 7.20
C ALA A 99 41.03 -24.09 6.20
N LEU A 100 41.19 -23.53 4.98
CA LEU A 100 40.20 -23.63 3.93
C LEU A 100 40.10 -25.07 3.41
N THR A 101 38.91 -25.59 3.34
CA THR A 101 38.58 -26.91 2.76
C THR A 101 38.18 -26.81 1.31
N ASP A 102 38.18 -27.94 0.59
CA ASP A 102 37.64 -27.99 -0.79
C ASP A 102 36.16 -27.61 -0.83
N GLU A 103 35.38 -27.91 0.22
CA GLU A 103 34.00 -27.51 0.38
C GLU A 103 33.85 -25.98 0.52
N ASP A 104 34.72 -25.33 1.29
CA ASP A 104 34.75 -23.86 1.39
C ASP A 104 35.08 -23.22 0.03
N GLY A 105 35.97 -23.83 -0.77
CA GLY A 105 36.27 -23.36 -2.12
C GLY A 105 35.09 -23.46 -3.07
N MET A 106 34.34 -24.57 -3.05
CA MET A 106 33.11 -24.71 -3.83
C MET A 106 32.04 -23.70 -3.37
N ARG A 107 31.91 -23.53 -2.06
CA ARG A 107 30.95 -22.58 -1.48
C ARG A 107 31.25 -21.14 -1.86
N LEU A 108 32.52 -20.73 -1.87
CA LEU A 108 32.95 -19.43 -2.35
C LEU A 108 32.55 -19.20 -3.83
N GLY A 109 32.73 -20.22 -4.67
CA GLY A 109 32.29 -20.15 -6.07
C GLY A 109 30.76 -19.94 -6.23
N GLU A 110 29.96 -20.62 -5.42
CA GLU A 110 28.50 -20.41 -5.39
C GLU A 110 28.14 -19.00 -4.92
N LEU A 111 28.78 -18.51 -3.85
CA LEU A 111 28.55 -17.18 -3.30
C LEU A 111 28.93 -16.07 -4.27
N GLU A 112 30.07 -16.21 -4.98
CA GLU A 112 30.46 -15.26 -6.03
C GLU A 112 29.46 -15.25 -7.18
N GLY A 113 28.86 -16.40 -7.52
CA GLY A 113 27.74 -16.48 -8.47
C GLY A 113 26.55 -15.63 -8.01
N VAL A 114 26.11 -15.78 -6.74
CA VAL A 114 25.02 -14.98 -6.16
C VAL A 114 25.37 -13.49 -6.13
N VAL A 115 26.59 -13.14 -5.71
CA VAL A 115 27.06 -11.74 -5.68
C VAL A 115 27.02 -11.13 -7.07
N GLY A 116 27.46 -11.87 -8.10
CA GLY A 116 27.39 -11.42 -9.49
C GLY A 116 25.96 -11.23 -10.00
N GLU A 117 25.07 -12.20 -9.76
CA GLU A 117 23.67 -12.17 -10.21
C GLU A 117 22.86 -11.05 -9.52
N GLU A 118 23.14 -10.77 -8.24
CA GLU A 118 22.43 -9.77 -7.45
C GLU A 118 23.09 -8.37 -7.50
N GLY A 119 24.09 -8.16 -8.36
CA GLY A 119 24.74 -6.85 -8.56
C GLY A 119 25.67 -6.44 -7.42
N GLY A 120 26.24 -7.40 -6.68
CA GLY A 120 27.04 -7.13 -5.50
C GLY A 120 28.33 -6.31 -5.76
N TYR A 121 28.87 -6.38 -6.97
CA TYR A 121 30.08 -5.60 -7.32
C TYR A 121 29.84 -4.08 -7.40
N THR A 122 28.60 -3.65 -7.61
CA THR A 122 28.20 -2.23 -7.65
C THR A 122 27.36 -1.82 -6.44
N ALA A 123 27.12 -2.74 -5.51
CA ALA A 123 26.17 -2.57 -4.41
C ALA A 123 26.42 -1.31 -3.58
N GLU A 124 27.68 -1.02 -3.20
CA GLU A 124 28.01 0.19 -2.44
C GLU A 124 27.76 1.47 -3.27
N SER A 125 28.11 1.46 -4.57
CA SER A 125 27.88 2.61 -5.45
C SER A 125 26.39 2.85 -5.66
N ASP A 126 25.61 1.79 -5.85
CA ASP A 126 24.16 1.88 -6.06
C ASP A 126 23.48 2.35 -4.76
N ALA A 127 23.94 1.87 -3.59
CA ALA A 127 23.46 2.32 -2.30
C ALA A 127 23.79 3.81 -2.06
N ALA A 128 25.02 4.24 -2.42
CA ALA A 128 25.42 5.64 -2.31
C ALA A 128 24.55 6.57 -3.17
N ILE A 129 24.23 6.19 -4.40
CA ILE A 129 23.33 6.95 -5.30
C ILE A 129 21.94 7.13 -4.66
N LEU A 130 21.39 6.07 -4.04
CA LEU A 130 20.11 6.15 -3.35
C LEU A 130 20.18 7.07 -2.12
N LEU A 131 21.24 6.98 -1.34
CA LEU A 131 21.45 7.81 -0.15
C LEU A 131 21.61 9.29 -0.52
N ASP A 132 22.46 9.59 -1.51
CA ASP A 132 22.66 10.97 -1.99
C ASP A 132 21.35 11.57 -2.52
N GLY A 133 20.59 10.80 -3.30
CA GLY A 133 19.27 11.22 -3.82
C GLY A 133 18.24 11.51 -2.71
N LEU A 134 18.35 10.84 -1.58
CA LEU A 134 17.51 11.06 -0.40
C LEU A 134 18.11 12.06 0.60
N GLY A 135 19.14 12.80 0.21
CA GLY A 135 19.75 13.87 1.00
C GLY A 135 20.52 13.36 2.23
N ILE A 136 21.16 12.20 2.12
CA ILE A 136 22.10 11.67 3.11
C ILE A 136 23.52 11.90 2.58
N ASP A 137 24.23 12.84 3.20
CA ASP A 137 25.59 13.21 2.79
C ASP A 137 26.55 12.01 2.81
N SER A 138 27.47 11.96 1.86
CA SER A 138 28.46 10.87 1.71
C SER A 138 29.33 10.66 2.95
N ASN A 139 29.57 11.70 3.75
CA ASN A 139 30.30 11.62 5.03
C ASN A 139 29.56 10.81 6.11
N LEU A 140 28.27 10.53 5.91
CA LEU A 140 27.44 9.73 6.82
C LEU A 140 27.38 8.26 6.40
N HIS A 141 27.74 7.90 5.17
CA HIS A 141 27.56 6.56 4.62
C HIS A 141 28.31 5.49 5.41
N GLU A 142 29.52 5.83 5.90
CA GLU A 142 30.37 4.94 6.70
C GLU A 142 30.02 4.96 8.20
N ARG A 143 29.18 5.88 8.66
CA ARG A 143 28.77 5.97 10.06
C ARG A 143 27.77 4.89 10.43
N LYS A 144 27.64 4.64 11.72
CA LYS A 144 26.59 3.74 12.22
C LYS A 144 25.21 4.42 12.18
N MET A 145 24.18 3.64 11.95
CA MET A 145 22.81 4.10 12.02
C MET A 145 22.46 4.75 13.36
N SER A 146 23.04 4.28 14.47
CA SER A 146 22.85 4.87 15.80
C SER A 146 23.29 6.34 15.91
N GLU A 147 24.19 6.80 15.03
CA GLU A 147 24.69 8.18 15.02
C GLU A 147 23.79 9.16 14.25
N LEU A 148 22.83 8.64 13.47
CA LEU A 148 21.92 9.43 12.67
C LEU A 148 20.71 9.92 13.49
N GLN A 149 20.19 11.09 13.09
CA GLN A 149 18.92 11.59 13.61
C GLN A 149 17.74 10.77 13.07
N GLY A 150 16.61 10.76 13.79
CA GLY A 150 15.45 9.95 13.41
C GLY A 150 14.96 10.15 11.97
N GLY A 151 14.89 11.40 11.49
CA GLY A 151 14.53 11.69 10.10
C GLY A 151 15.53 11.12 9.07
N GLN A 152 16.83 11.16 9.36
CA GLN A 152 17.85 10.56 8.51
C GLN A 152 17.74 9.03 8.48
N LYS A 153 17.46 8.39 9.64
CA LYS A 153 17.23 6.94 9.70
C LYS A 153 16.08 6.51 8.79
N VAL A 154 14.97 7.26 8.77
CA VAL A 154 13.83 6.96 7.88
C VAL A 154 14.24 7.05 6.41
N ARG A 155 15.04 8.05 6.02
CA ARG A 155 15.55 8.17 4.64
C ARG A 155 16.47 6.99 4.25
N VAL A 156 17.32 6.52 5.16
CA VAL A 156 18.15 5.32 4.95
C VAL A 156 17.27 4.07 4.79
N LEU A 157 16.21 3.91 5.60
CA LEU A 157 15.28 2.79 5.45
C LEU A 157 14.48 2.87 4.14
N LEU A 158 14.22 4.09 3.65
CA LEU A 158 13.64 4.26 2.32
C LEU A 158 14.63 3.82 1.23
N ALA A 159 15.90 4.25 1.31
CA ALA A 159 16.95 3.76 0.40
C ALA A 159 17.06 2.23 0.43
N GLN A 160 17.01 1.61 1.61
CA GLN A 160 16.98 0.15 1.79
C GLN A 160 15.81 -0.49 1.04
N ALA A 161 14.61 0.08 1.13
CA ALA A 161 13.43 -0.44 0.44
C ALA A 161 13.54 -0.35 -1.09
N LEU A 162 14.24 0.66 -1.60
CA LEU A 162 14.44 0.89 -3.05
C LEU A 162 15.58 0.04 -3.62
N PHE A 163 16.49 -0.48 -2.76
CA PHE A 163 17.70 -1.16 -3.17
C PHE A 163 17.43 -2.55 -3.78
N GLY A 164 18.26 -2.96 -4.72
CA GLY A 164 18.26 -4.33 -5.29
C GLY A 164 17.14 -4.60 -6.31
N ASN A 165 16.59 -3.55 -6.93
CA ASN A 165 15.56 -3.66 -7.99
C ASN A 165 14.40 -4.60 -7.60
N PRO A 166 13.67 -4.30 -6.51
CA PRO A 166 12.54 -5.12 -6.10
C PRO A 166 11.48 -5.17 -7.19
N THR A 167 10.77 -6.30 -7.33
CA THR A 167 9.66 -6.43 -8.27
C THR A 167 8.37 -5.80 -7.76
N ALA A 168 8.30 -5.54 -6.46
CA ALA A 168 7.24 -4.77 -5.85
C ALA A 168 7.77 -3.90 -4.71
N LEU A 169 7.24 -2.68 -4.60
CA LEU A 169 7.52 -1.70 -3.56
C LEU A 169 6.26 -1.41 -2.75
N LEU A 170 6.39 -1.49 -1.43
CA LEU A 170 5.34 -1.10 -0.49
C LEU A 170 5.86 0.02 0.41
N LEU A 171 5.32 1.23 0.20
CA LEU A 171 5.75 2.44 0.88
C LEU A 171 4.59 3.02 1.72
N ASP A 172 4.79 3.12 3.02
CA ASP A 172 3.83 3.76 3.93
C ASP A 172 4.40 5.12 4.35
N GLU A 173 3.74 6.21 3.90
CA GLU A 173 4.11 7.61 4.13
C GLU A 173 5.57 7.94 3.76
N PRO A 174 6.03 7.64 2.52
CA PRO A 174 7.44 7.76 2.16
C PRO A 174 7.96 9.21 2.10
N THR A 175 7.08 10.20 1.97
CA THR A 175 7.43 11.62 1.92
C THR A 175 7.68 12.24 3.30
N ASN A 176 7.33 11.53 4.37
CA ASN A 176 7.59 12.01 5.72
C ASN A 176 9.10 12.14 5.95
N HIS A 177 9.52 13.26 6.54
CA HIS A 177 10.91 13.59 6.83
C HIS A 177 11.81 13.85 5.60
N LEU A 178 11.25 13.97 4.39
CA LEU A 178 11.96 14.42 3.20
C LEU A 178 11.83 15.93 3.04
N ASP A 179 12.90 16.57 2.54
CA ASP A 179 12.85 17.91 1.99
C ASP A 179 12.33 17.90 0.54
N LEU A 180 12.09 19.06 -0.04
CA LEU A 180 11.51 19.17 -1.37
C LEU A 180 12.38 18.53 -2.46
N ASP A 181 13.69 18.65 -2.36
CA ASP A 181 14.62 18.09 -3.36
C ASP A 181 14.60 16.57 -3.31
N SER A 182 14.60 15.99 -2.10
CA SER A 182 14.47 14.53 -1.88
C SER A 182 13.10 14.00 -2.33
N VAL A 183 12.00 14.77 -2.15
CA VAL A 183 10.67 14.38 -2.66
C VAL A 183 10.68 14.36 -4.18
N HIS A 184 11.22 15.39 -4.84
CA HIS A 184 11.34 15.43 -6.30
C HIS A 184 12.18 14.27 -6.84
N TRP A 185 13.31 13.99 -6.22
CA TRP A 185 14.14 12.86 -6.60
C TRP A 185 13.38 11.53 -6.46
N LEU A 186 12.65 11.35 -5.35
CA LEU A 186 11.84 10.15 -5.12
C LEU A 186 10.71 10.01 -6.18
N GLU A 187 10.03 11.10 -6.53
CA GLU A 187 9.02 11.10 -7.58
C GLU A 187 9.60 10.69 -8.93
N GLU A 188 10.79 11.21 -9.30
CA GLU A 188 11.48 10.83 -10.54
C GLU A 188 11.89 9.35 -10.53
N TYR A 189 12.41 8.87 -9.40
CA TYR A 189 12.77 7.46 -9.24
C TYR A 189 11.56 6.54 -9.39
N LEU A 190 10.47 6.83 -8.67
CA LEU A 190 9.25 6.03 -8.70
C LEU A 190 8.53 6.08 -10.06
N ASN A 191 8.64 7.18 -10.79
CA ASN A 191 8.07 7.29 -12.14
C ASN A 191 8.80 6.39 -13.16
N LYS A 192 10.08 6.10 -12.94
CA LYS A 192 10.88 5.17 -13.76
C LYS A 192 10.79 3.71 -13.29
N PHE A 193 10.17 3.47 -12.13
CA PHE A 193 10.08 2.14 -11.56
C PHE A 193 9.13 1.24 -12.36
N GLU A 194 9.65 0.12 -12.86
CA GLU A 194 8.94 -0.82 -13.73
C GLU A 194 8.17 -1.91 -12.98
N GLY A 195 8.42 -2.07 -11.68
CA GLY A 195 7.73 -3.02 -10.81
C GLY A 195 6.31 -2.58 -10.43
N THR A 196 5.76 -3.23 -9.43
CA THR A 196 4.49 -2.84 -8.81
C THR A 196 4.75 -1.92 -7.63
N LEU A 197 4.24 -0.69 -7.65
CA LEU A 197 4.28 0.20 -6.48
C LEU A 197 2.92 0.23 -5.79
N ILE A 198 2.92 0.08 -4.46
CA ILE A 198 1.76 0.36 -3.61
C ILE A 198 2.22 1.34 -2.54
N THR A 199 1.64 2.52 -2.51
CA THR A 199 1.99 3.56 -1.55
C THR A 199 0.79 4.10 -0.81
N ILE A 200 0.96 4.39 0.48
CA ILE A 200 0.05 5.20 1.28
C ILE A 200 0.71 6.55 1.44
N SER A 201 -0.01 7.63 1.18
CA SER A 201 0.43 8.98 1.52
C SER A 201 -0.75 9.89 1.81
N HIS A 202 -0.53 10.87 2.68
CA HIS A 202 -1.45 11.98 2.89
C HIS A 202 -1.16 13.17 1.97
N ASP A 203 -0.04 13.13 1.25
CA ASP A 203 0.32 14.13 0.25
C ASP A 203 -0.38 13.83 -1.08
N ARG A 204 -1.40 14.65 -1.39
CA ARG A 204 -2.17 14.53 -2.64
C ARG A 204 -1.34 14.82 -3.88
N HIS A 205 -0.43 15.78 -3.78
CA HIS A 205 0.44 16.16 -4.89
C HIS A 205 1.33 15.00 -5.28
N PHE A 206 1.99 14.39 -4.31
CA PHE A 206 2.79 13.20 -4.50
C PHE A 206 1.99 12.06 -5.14
N LEU A 207 0.78 11.75 -4.61
CA LEU A 207 -0.07 10.70 -5.17
C LEU A 207 -0.48 10.98 -6.62
N ASN A 208 -0.81 12.23 -6.96
CA ASN A 208 -1.19 12.62 -8.32
C ASN A 208 -0.02 12.54 -9.30
N ASN A 209 1.21 12.82 -8.83
CA ASN A 209 2.40 12.82 -9.67
C ASN A 209 2.90 11.41 -10.01
N ILE A 210 2.74 10.46 -9.08
CA ILE A 210 3.33 9.13 -9.24
C ILE A 210 2.31 8.03 -9.54
N CYS A 211 1.06 8.12 -9.04
CA CYS A 211 0.12 7.03 -9.14
C CYS A 211 -0.55 6.98 -10.52
N THR A 212 -0.54 5.79 -11.12
CA THR A 212 -1.32 5.48 -12.34
C THR A 212 -2.70 4.93 -12.01
N HIS A 213 -2.86 4.43 -10.80
CA HIS A 213 -4.10 3.85 -10.27
C HIS A 213 -4.26 4.20 -8.80
N THR A 214 -5.50 4.22 -8.34
CA THR A 214 -5.81 4.41 -6.91
C THR A 214 -6.66 3.23 -6.43
N ALA A 215 -6.24 2.59 -5.33
CA ALA A 215 -6.97 1.54 -4.64
C ALA A 215 -7.62 2.12 -3.38
N ASP A 216 -8.92 2.25 -3.37
CA ASP A 216 -9.67 2.87 -2.26
C ASP A 216 -10.33 1.81 -1.39
N ILE A 217 -10.03 1.81 -0.10
CA ILE A 217 -10.64 0.94 0.90
C ILE A 217 -11.91 1.63 1.41
N ASP A 218 -13.05 1.27 0.83
CA ASP A 218 -14.36 1.77 1.22
C ASP A 218 -15.42 0.67 1.06
N TYR A 219 -16.61 0.84 1.62
CA TYR A 219 -17.70 -0.13 1.56
C TYR A 219 -17.31 -1.56 2.01
N ASN A 220 -16.38 -1.69 2.94
CA ASN A 220 -15.79 -2.96 3.40
C ASN A 220 -15.11 -3.79 2.28
N THR A 221 -14.68 -3.16 1.20
CA THR A 221 -13.96 -3.80 0.10
C THR A 221 -12.87 -2.87 -0.45
N ILE A 222 -12.17 -3.28 -1.49
CA ILE A 222 -11.16 -2.47 -2.17
C ILE A 222 -11.60 -2.25 -3.61
N ILE A 223 -11.75 -0.97 -3.96
CA ILE A 223 -12.16 -0.55 -5.30
C ILE A 223 -10.96 0.11 -5.99
N GLN A 224 -10.60 -0.38 -7.17
CA GLN A 224 -9.53 0.22 -7.96
C GLN A 224 -10.09 1.21 -8.98
N TYR A 225 -9.45 2.37 -9.05
CA TYR A 225 -9.71 3.42 -10.02
C TYR A 225 -8.47 3.64 -10.89
N THR A 226 -8.67 3.95 -12.16
CA THR A 226 -7.58 4.40 -13.04
C THR A 226 -7.34 5.88 -12.82
N GLY A 227 -6.07 6.28 -12.76
CA GLY A 227 -5.66 7.67 -12.51
C GLY A 227 -5.19 7.93 -11.08
N GLY A 228 -4.80 9.17 -10.81
CA GLY A 228 -4.32 9.65 -9.54
C GLY A 228 -5.42 9.82 -8.49
N TYR A 229 -5.05 10.49 -7.39
CA TYR A 229 -5.99 10.74 -6.29
C TYR A 229 -7.20 11.60 -6.72
N ASP A 230 -6.97 12.63 -7.51
CA ASP A 230 -8.03 13.54 -7.95
C ASP A 230 -8.98 12.87 -8.96
N ASP A 231 -8.45 12.02 -9.85
CA ASP A 231 -9.28 11.22 -10.78
C ASP A 231 -10.20 10.26 -10.01
N MET A 232 -9.67 9.58 -8.99
CA MET A 232 -10.46 8.74 -8.09
C MET A 232 -11.57 9.54 -7.40
N LEU A 233 -11.24 10.74 -6.89
CA LEU A 233 -12.22 11.59 -6.20
C LEU A 233 -13.35 12.02 -7.12
N LEU A 234 -13.04 12.38 -8.38
CA LEU A 234 -14.04 12.70 -9.41
C LEU A 234 -14.93 11.50 -9.72
N ALA A 235 -14.32 10.33 -9.97
CA ALA A 235 -15.06 9.10 -10.25
C ALA A 235 -15.99 8.73 -9.08
N LYS A 236 -15.49 8.81 -7.85
CA LYS A 236 -16.25 8.53 -6.62
C LYS A 236 -17.42 9.50 -6.44
N THR A 237 -17.24 10.78 -6.76
CA THR A 237 -18.28 11.80 -6.71
C THR A 237 -19.36 11.53 -7.73
N GLN A 238 -19.02 11.15 -8.97
CA GLN A 238 -19.95 10.80 -10.02
C GLN A 238 -20.77 9.54 -9.67
N ILE A 239 -20.11 8.49 -9.17
CA ILE A 239 -20.80 7.27 -8.71
C ILE A 239 -21.78 7.61 -7.59
N ARG A 240 -21.35 8.43 -6.63
CA ARG A 240 -22.20 8.83 -5.50
C ARG A 240 -23.41 9.62 -5.93
N SER A 241 -23.27 10.62 -6.81
CA SER A 241 -24.40 11.41 -7.31
C SER A 241 -25.40 10.55 -8.08
N ARG A 242 -24.91 9.56 -8.83
CA ARG A 242 -25.77 8.59 -9.52
C ARG A 242 -26.55 7.71 -8.54
N ILE A 243 -25.88 7.18 -7.51
CA ILE A 243 -26.51 6.39 -6.44
C ILE A 243 -27.56 7.23 -5.69
N GLU A 244 -27.25 8.49 -5.38
CA GLU A 244 -28.19 9.41 -4.71
C GLU A 244 -29.42 9.69 -5.60
N ALA A 245 -29.23 9.89 -6.91
CA ALA A 245 -30.32 10.08 -7.86
C ALA A 245 -31.22 8.83 -7.98
N ASP A 246 -30.59 7.64 -8.15
CA ASP A 246 -31.31 6.37 -8.23
C ASP A 246 -32.09 6.07 -6.93
N THR A 247 -31.49 6.43 -5.78
CA THR A 247 -32.16 6.26 -4.47
C THR A 247 -33.36 7.20 -4.33
N ALA A 248 -33.23 8.46 -4.76
CA ALA A 248 -34.31 9.43 -4.72
C ALA A 248 -35.45 9.04 -5.64
N GLU A 249 -35.16 8.53 -6.85
CA GLU A 249 -36.16 8.04 -7.78
C GLU A 249 -36.90 6.80 -7.20
N ARG A 250 -36.15 5.86 -6.65
CA ARG A 250 -36.68 4.67 -5.99
C ARG A 250 -37.59 5.04 -4.82
N GLN A 251 -37.16 6.00 -3.98
CA GLN A 251 -37.98 6.47 -2.86
C GLN A 251 -39.26 7.14 -3.31
N LYS A 252 -39.23 7.94 -4.39
CA LYS A 252 -40.46 8.51 -5.02
C LYS A 252 -41.39 7.41 -5.47
N LYS A 253 -40.87 6.37 -6.10
CA LYS A 253 -41.70 5.23 -6.57
C LYS A 253 -42.31 4.45 -5.40
N ILE A 254 -41.57 4.22 -4.32
CA ILE A 254 -42.08 3.59 -3.09
C ILE A 254 -43.22 4.44 -2.50
N THR A 255 -43.05 5.76 -2.41
CA THR A 255 -44.05 6.67 -1.87
C THR A 255 -45.36 6.60 -2.73
N GLN A 256 -45.24 6.67 -4.06
CA GLN A 256 -46.41 6.56 -4.98
C GLN A 256 -47.10 5.21 -4.85
N LEU A 257 -46.34 4.11 -4.72
CA LEU A 257 -46.92 2.78 -4.53
C LEU A 257 -47.67 2.68 -3.19
N ASN A 258 -47.07 3.22 -2.11
CA ASN A 258 -47.72 3.23 -0.80
C ASN A 258 -48.96 4.08 -0.75
N GLU A 259 -48.99 5.25 -1.40
CA GLU A 259 -50.19 6.08 -1.53
C GLU A 259 -51.31 5.33 -2.29
N PHE A 260 -50.95 4.63 -3.37
CA PHE A 260 -51.92 3.82 -4.10
C PHE A 260 -52.45 2.68 -3.23
N ILE A 261 -51.57 1.97 -2.51
CA ILE A 261 -51.99 0.90 -1.60
C ILE A 261 -52.93 1.45 -0.52
N ALA A 262 -52.63 2.61 0.07
CA ALA A 262 -53.49 3.24 1.09
C ALA A 262 -54.87 3.60 0.57
N ARG A 263 -54.96 4.14 -0.68
CA ARG A 263 -56.27 4.51 -1.30
C ARG A 263 -57.16 3.32 -1.68
N PHE A 264 -56.55 2.19 -2.04
CA PHE A 264 -57.28 1.05 -2.60
C PHE A 264 -57.24 -0.23 -1.75
N SER A 265 -56.70 -0.17 -0.52
CA SER A 265 -56.59 -1.31 0.39
C SER A 265 -57.97 -1.85 0.87
N ALA A 266 -59.00 -1.05 0.88
CA ALA A 266 -60.33 -1.40 1.38
C ALA A 266 -61.35 -1.77 0.29
N GLY A 267 -60.93 -1.99 -0.99
CA GLY A 267 -61.86 -2.20 -2.12
C GLY A 267 -61.59 -3.44 -2.96
N THR A 268 -62.39 -3.62 -4.01
CA THR A 268 -62.42 -4.75 -4.96
C THR A 268 -61.10 -5.00 -5.74
N ARG A 269 -60.01 -4.26 -5.49
CA ARG A 269 -58.70 -4.37 -6.18
C ARG A 269 -57.62 -5.03 -5.34
N SER A 270 -57.97 -5.98 -4.49
CA SER A 270 -57.05 -6.65 -3.58
C SER A 270 -55.82 -7.33 -4.27
N ALA A 271 -56.05 -7.92 -5.45
CA ALA A 271 -54.94 -8.54 -6.20
C ALA A 271 -53.89 -7.53 -6.69
N GLN A 272 -54.33 -6.32 -7.14
CA GLN A 272 -53.41 -5.26 -7.57
C GLN A 272 -52.64 -4.64 -6.40
N THR A 273 -53.26 -4.50 -5.22
CA THR A 273 -52.60 -4.01 -4.01
C THR A 273 -51.58 -5.01 -3.49
N THR A 274 -51.86 -6.31 -3.58
CA THR A 274 -50.91 -7.38 -3.19
C THR A 274 -49.66 -7.40 -4.11
N SER A 275 -49.87 -7.27 -5.43
CA SER A 275 -48.72 -7.18 -6.37
C SER A 275 -47.84 -5.96 -6.11
N ARG A 276 -48.43 -4.79 -5.81
CA ARG A 276 -47.69 -3.57 -5.51
C ARG A 276 -47.01 -3.60 -4.15
N LYS A 277 -47.58 -4.30 -3.15
CA LYS A 277 -46.86 -4.56 -1.87
C LYS A 277 -45.60 -5.37 -2.10
N LYS A 278 -45.64 -6.43 -2.90
CA LYS A 278 -44.44 -7.21 -3.27
C LYS A 278 -43.43 -6.37 -4.03
N GLU A 279 -43.84 -5.44 -4.86
CA GLU A 279 -42.95 -4.51 -5.56
C GLU A 279 -42.26 -3.54 -4.57
N VAL A 280 -42.98 -3.01 -3.59
CA VAL A 280 -42.40 -2.17 -2.52
C VAL A 280 -41.37 -2.97 -1.69
N GLU A 281 -41.72 -4.19 -1.26
CA GLU A 281 -40.78 -5.07 -0.55
C GLU A 281 -39.52 -5.33 -1.36
N ARG A 282 -39.64 -5.60 -2.67
CA ARG A 282 -38.48 -5.78 -3.55
C ARG A 282 -37.63 -4.52 -3.67
N LEU A 283 -38.24 -3.34 -3.76
CA LEU A 283 -37.53 -2.07 -3.82
C LEU A 283 -36.86 -1.71 -2.49
N GLN A 284 -37.43 -2.11 -1.36
CA GLN A 284 -36.85 -1.92 -0.02
C GLN A 284 -35.73 -2.90 0.30
N SER A 285 -35.80 -4.15 -0.18
CA SER A 285 -34.80 -5.18 0.10
C SER A 285 -33.45 -4.98 -0.60
N SER A 286 -33.39 -4.12 -1.63
CA SER A 286 -32.12 -3.77 -2.26
C SER A 286 -31.44 -2.62 -1.50
N GLU A 287 -30.93 -2.89 -0.28
CA GLU A 287 -30.08 -1.94 0.43
C GLU A 287 -28.81 -1.67 -0.35
N LEU A 288 -28.59 -0.37 -0.63
CA LEU A 288 -27.32 0.08 -1.18
C LEU A 288 -26.26 0.03 -0.10
N ALA A 289 -25.10 -0.51 -0.42
CA ALA A 289 -23.94 -0.50 0.47
C ALA A 289 -23.65 0.93 0.95
N ARG A 290 -23.47 1.11 2.26
CA ARG A 290 -23.18 2.42 2.85
C ARG A 290 -21.68 2.62 2.93
N SER A 291 -21.22 3.80 2.49
CA SER A 291 -19.82 4.20 2.65
C SER A 291 -19.43 4.28 4.13
N ASN A 292 -18.21 3.82 4.46
CA ASN A 292 -17.64 3.89 5.80
C ASN A 292 -17.21 5.30 6.21
N ILE A 293 -17.37 6.30 5.35
CA ILE A 293 -17.00 7.68 5.64
C ILE A 293 -17.97 8.28 6.65
N GLN A 294 -17.56 8.33 7.91
CA GLN A 294 -18.25 9.12 8.93
C GLN A 294 -17.82 10.59 8.78
N ARG A 295 -18.72 11.45 8.36
CA ARG A 295 -18.50 12.89 8.41
C ARG A 295 -18.86 13.39 9.81
N PRO A 296 -17.93 13.92 10.60
CA PRO A 296 -18.27 14.59 11.85
C PRO A 296 -19.10 15.84 11.51
N PHE A 297 -20.34 15.86 11.97
CA PHE A 297 -21.21 17.01 11.81
C PHE A 297 -21.06 17.89 13.04
N ILE A 298 -20.28 18.97 12.92
CA ILE A 298 -20.11 19.96 14.00
C ILE A 298 -21.24 20.98 13.84
N ARG A 299 -22.20 21.00 14.77
CA ARG A 299 -23.17 22.08 14.89
C ARG A 299 -22.55 23.21 15.68
N PHE A 300 -22.26 24.33 15.02
CA PHE A 300 -21.97 25.59 15.71
C PHE A 300 -23.28 26.16 16.24
N GLN A 301 -23.41 26.28 17.56
CA GLN A 301 -24.46 27.09 18.18
C GLN A 301 -23.90 28.50 18.26
N LEU A 302 -24.46 29.43 17.50
CA LEU A 302 -24.27 30.86 17.70
C LEU A 302 -24.92 31.22 19.05
N LYS A 303 -24.13 31.74 19.98
CA LYS A 303 -24.63 32.35 21.22
C LYS A 303 -25.16 33.75 20.94
#